data_e427cfd9be2f58a00af2417c7c8b597b
#
_entry.id   e427cfd9be2f58a00af2417c7c8b597b
#
_cell.length_a   1.000
_cell.length_b   1.000
_cell.length_c   1.000
_cell.angle_alpha   90.00
_cell.angle_beta   90.00
_cell.angle_gamma   90.00
#
_symmetry.space_group_name_H-M   'P 1'
#
loop_
_entity.id
_entity.type
_entity.pdbx_description
1 polymer ?
#
loop_
_entity_poly.entity_id
_entity_poly.type
_entity_poly.pdbx_seq_one_letter_code
_entity_poly.pdbx_strand_id
1 'polypeptide(L)'
;MTVYSHSKVETFKICPFKYWLSYVQNLDTLPSDDPQNALIVGTCMHECIEKGLDAGISMYKKSFNCMGNLHYVEIEKFKKLAPQVDNFINRKMCEFEHLLENEQFKGYIDCVEHLDDKHVKIYDFKYSNNAENYKKSD
;
A
#
# COMPACT_ATOMS: atom_id res chain seq x y z
N MET A 1 25.96 2.45 4.81
CA MET A 1 25.43 1.11 5.08
C MET A 1 24.17 0.89 4.24
N THR A 2 24.01 -0.25 3.60
CA THR A 2 22.84 -0.50 2.74
C THR A 2 21.69 -0.96 3.62
N VAL A 3 20.61 -0.17 3.65
CA VAL A 3 19.37 -0.54 4.36
C VAL A 3 18.50 -1.39 3.44
N TYR A 4 18.13 -2.56 3.90
CA TYR A 4 17.26 -3.49 3.18
C TYR A 4 15.79 -3.27 3.54
N SER A 5 14.90 -3.49 2.58
CA SER A 5 13.47 -3.62 2.81
C SER A 5 12.97 -4.93 2.19
N HIS A 6 11.79 -5.38 2.59
CA HIS A 6 11.18 -6.59 2.01
C HIS A 6 11.12 -6.49 0.48
N SER A 7 10.64 -5.36 -0.07
CA SER A 7 10.53 -5.17 -1.51
C SER A 7 11.88 -5.20 -2.24
N LYS A 8 12.96 -4.65 -1.64
CA LYS A 8 14.31 -4.74 -2.20
C LYS A 8 14.79 -6.19 -2.27
N VAL A 9 14.60 -6.94 -1.19
CA VAL A 9 15.01 -8.36 -1.11
C VAL A 9 14.25 -9.20 -2.12
N GLU A 10 12.92 -9.04 -2.21
CA GLU A 10 12.10 -9.76 -3.17
C GLU A 10 12.45 -9.41 -4.62
N THR A 11 12.68 -8.13 -4.93
CA THR A 11 13.11 -7.73 -6.28
C THR A 11 14.44 -8.36 -6.64
N PHE A 12 15.40 -8.42 -5.71
CA PHE A 12 16.69 -9.07 -5.94
C PHE A 12 16.55 -10.58 -6.20
N LYS A 13 15.73 -11.27 -5.41
CA LYS A 13 15.47 -12.71 -5.59
C LYS A 13 14.85 -13.03 -6.95
N ILE A 14 13.89 -12.19 -7.39
CA ILE A 14 13.21 -12.40 -8.67
C ILE A 14 14.14 -12.07 -9.83
N CYS A 15 14.83 -10.93 -9.78
CA CYS A 15 15.72 -10.48 -10.85
C CYS A 15 16.78 -9.50 -10.33
N PRO A 16 18.04 -9.96 -10.12
CA PRO A 16 19.12 -9.07 -9.68
C PRO A 16 19.35 -7.88 -10.59
N PHE A 17 19.14 -8.02 -11.90
CA PHE A 17 19.27 -6.91 -12.86
C PHE A 17 18.20 -5.84 -12.66
N LYS A 18 16.94 -6.25 -12.42
CA LYS A 18 15.86 -5.32 -12.04
C LYS A 18 16.18 -4.57 -10.76
N TYR A 19 16.71 -5.27 -9.76
CA TYR A 19 17.17 -4.66 -8.51
C TYR A 19 18.23 -3.58 -8.78
N TRP A 20 19.24 -3.91 -9.60
CA TRP A 20 20.30 -2.98 -9.94
C TRP A 20 19.77 -1.74 -10.65
N LEU A 21 18.87 -1.89 -11.65
CA LEU A 21 18.23 -0.75 -12.31
C LEU A 21 17.46 0.14 -11.34
N SER A 22 16.59 -0.46 -10.50
CA SER A 22 15.67 0.31 -9.64
C SER A 22 16.33 0.90 -8.40
N TYR A 23 17.26 0.19 -7.76
CA TYR A 23 17.78 0.58 -6.45
C TYR A 23 19.26 1.04 -6.45
N VAL A 24 20.01 0.73 -7.49
CA VAL A 24 21.40 1.18 -7.65
C VAL A 24 21.47 2.32 -8.65
N GLN A 25 20.82 2.17 -9.81
CA GLN A 25 20.75 3.21 -10.84
C GLN A 25 19.62 4.23 -10.61
N ASN A 26 18.68 3.95 -9.68
CA ASN A 26 17.52 4.78 -9.37
C ASN A 26 16.67 5.11 -10.62
N LEU A 27 16.47 4.10 -11.48
CA LEU A 27 15.62 4.24 -12.65
C LEU A 27 14.19 3.83 -12.30
N ASP A 28 13.25 4.69 -12.61
CA ASP A 28 11.84 4.42 -12.46
C ASP A 28 11.25 3.76 -13.70
N THR A 29 10.13 3.06 -13.54
CA THR A 29 9.32 2.58 -14.65
C THR A 29 8.60 3.75 -15.31
N LEU A 30 8.27 3.60 -16.60
CA LEU A 30 7.42 4.58 -17.29
C LEU A 30 6.07 4.72 -16.56
N PRO A 31 5.50 5.93 -16.53
CA PRO A 31 4.14 6.15 -16.01
C PRO A 31 3.14 5.19 -16.66
N SER A 32 2.20 4.69 -15.90
CA SER A 32 1.14 3.82 -16.40
C SER A 32 -0.13 4.63 -16.60
N ASP A 33 -0.77 4.45 -17.77
CA ASP A 33 -2.10 5.02 -18.04
C ASP A 33 -3.24 4.05 -17.70
N ASP A 34 -2.91 2.86 -17.15
CA ASP A 34 -3.91 1.86 -16.75
C ASP A 34 -4.62 2.30 -15.46
N PRO A 35 -5.95 2.55 -15.51
CA PRO A 35 -6.74 2.92 -14.33
C PRO A 35 -6.70 1.88 -13.20
N GLN A 36 -6.42 0.63 -13.52
CA GLN A 36 -6.39 -0.49 -12.60
C GLN A 36 -4.96 -0.94 -12.26
N ASN A 37 -3.96 -0.11 -12.55
CA ASN A 37 -2.58 -0.42 -12.17
C ASN A 37 -2.50 -0.74 -10.67
N ALA A 38 -2.11 -1.98 -10.34
CA ALA A 38 -2.16 -2.51 -8.98
C ALA A 38 -1.34 -1.68 -7.98
N LEU A 39 -0.22 -1.10 -8.42
CA LEU A 39 0.62 -0.26 -7.56
C LEU A 39 -0.07 1.08 -7.26
N ILE A 40 -0.63 1.74 -8.28
CA ILE A 40 -1.33 3.02 -8.13
C ILE A 40 -2.58 2.84 -7.26
N VAL A 41 -3.45 1.89 -7.61
CA VAL A 41 -4.71 1.70 -6.87
C VAL A 41 -4.46 1.21 -5.45
N GLY A 42 -3.45 0.36 -5.23
CA GLY A 42 -3.05 -0.08 -3.89
C GLY A 42 -2.60 1.08 -3.02
N THR A 43 -1.66 1.90 -3.50
CA THR A 43 -1.15 3.07 -2.78
C THR A 43 -2.27 4.07 -2.48
N CYS A 44 -3.15 4.35 -3.45
CA CYS A 44 -4.26 5.27 -3.24
C CYS A 44 -5.32 4.73 -2.25
N MET A 45 -5.56 3.41 -2.22
CA MET A 45 -6.43 2.79 -1.23
C MET A 45 -5.86 2.92 0.19
N HIS A 46 -4.57 2.68 0.38
CA HIS A 46 -3.90 2.90 1.67
C HIS A 46 -4.02 4.36 2.11
N GLU A 47 -3.80 5.32 1.21
CA GLU A 47 -3.99 6.75 1.50
C GLU A 47 -5.44 7.09 1.87
N CYS A 48 -6.44 6.47 1.21
CA CYS A 48 -7.85 6.59 1.60
C CYS A 48 -8.11 6.08 3.02
N ILE A 49 -7.49 4.98 3.40
CA ILE A 49 -7.65 4.37 4.73
C ILE A 49 -6.95 5.22 5.79
N GLU A 50 -5.72 5.63 5.54
CA GLU A 50 -4.91 6.38 6.50
C GLU A 50 -5.40 7.82 6.68
N LYS A 51 -5.50 8.59 5.57
CA LYS A 51 -5.73 10.04 5.59
C LYS A 51 -7.12 10.46 5.14
N GLY A 52 -7.95 9.51 4.74
CA GLY A 52 -9.32 9.75 4.32
C GLY A 52 -9.53 9.73 2.80
N LEU A 53 -10.78 9.58 2.39
CA LEU A 53 -11.18 9.41 0.99
C LEU A 53 -10.70 10.53 0.08
N ASP A 54 -10.80 11.78 0.52
CA ASP A 54 -10.41 12.92 -0.31
C ASP A 54 -8.92 12.93 -0.64
N ALA A 55 -8.08 12.54 0.32
CA ALA A 55 -6.63 12.44 0.13
C ALA A 55 -6.29 11.36 -0.90
N GLY A 56 -6.82 10.14 -0.73
CA GLY A 56 -6.55 9.03 -1.64
C GLY A 56 -7.12 9.26 -3.04
N ILE A 57 -8.34 9.81 -3.16
CA ILE A 57 -8.94 10.15 -4.45
C ILE A 57 -8.14 11.27 -5.15
N SER A 58 -7.67 12.27 -4.40
CA SER A 58 -6.82 13.33 -4.96
C SER A 58 -5.50 12.76 -5.49
N MET A 59 -4.87 11.87 -4.73
CA MET A 59 -3.64 11.17 -5.15
C MET A 59 -3.89 10.36 -6.43
N TYR A 60 -4.99 9.59 -6.49
CA TYR A 60 -5.35 8.81 -7.64
C TYR A 60 -5.52 9.66 -8.90
N LYS A 61 -6.28 10.77 -8.80
CA LYS A 61 -6.48 11.69 -9.93
C LYS A 61 -5.19 12.32 -10.43
N LYS A 62 -4.24 12.61 -9.54
CA LYS A 62 -2.93 13.18 -9.89
C LYS A 62 -1.99 12.16 -10.56
N SER A 63 -2.28 10.87 -10.43
CA SER A 63 -1.47 9.82 -11.05
C SER A 63 -1.68 9.68 -12.55
N PHE A 64 -2.70 10.34 -13.11
CA PHE A 64 -3.06 10.24 -14.52
C PHE A 64 -3.18 11.61 -15.18
N ASN A 65 -2.74 11.72 -16.43
CA ASN A 65 -2.88 12.95 -17.21
C ASN A 65 -4.31 13.21 -17.67
N CYS A 66 -5.07 12.14 -17.90
CA CYS A 66 -6.46 12.18 -18.35
C CYS A 66 -7.30 11.20 -17.55
N MET A 67 -8.55 11.59 -17.26
CA MET A 67 -9.52 10.77 -16.54
C MET A 67 -10.63 10.30 -17.49
N GLY A 68 -10.83 8.99 -17.59
CA GLY A 68 -11.92 8.36 -18.33
C GLY A 68 -12.88 7.61 -17.41
N ASN A 69 -13.90 6.98 -18.01
CA ASN A 69 -14.95 6.29 -17.26
C ASN A 69 -14.41 5.21 -16.30
N LEU A 70 -13.38 4.46 -16.70
CA LEU A 70 -12.80 3.41 -15.84
C LEU A 70 -12.13 3.98 -14.59
N HIS A 71 -11.55 5.18 -14.67
CA HIS A 71 -10.99 5.86 -13.50
C HIS A 71 -12.09 6.21 -12.48
N TYR A 72 -13.25 6.68 -12.96
CA TYR A 72 -14.38 6.99 -12.07
C TYR A 72 -14.97 5.74 -11.44
N VAL A 73 -15.00 4.61 -12.17
CA VAL A 73 -15.38 3.30 -11.60
C VAL A 73 -14.44 2.90 -10.46
N GLU A 74 -13.15 3.14 -10.61
CA GLU A 74 -12.16 2.84 -9.57
C GLU A 74 -12.32 3.76 -8.34
N ILE A 75 -12.60 5.04 -8.56
CA ILE A 75 -12.91 5.99 -7.47
C ILE A 75 -14.14 5.53 -6.67
N GLU A 76 -15.19 5.04 -7.34
CA GLU A 76 -16.38 4.51 -6.64
C GLU A 76 -16.06 3.27 -5.80
N LYS A 77 -15.10 2.43 -6.23
CA LYS A 77 -14.61 1.32 -5.40
C LYS A 77 -13.89 1.83 -4.14
N PHE A 78 -13.05 2.88 -4.25
CA PHE A 78 -12.42 3.49 -3.07
C PHE A 78 -13.46 3.98 -2.07
N LYS A 79 -14.47 4.73 -2.53
CA LYS A 79 -15.56 5.24 -1.68
C LYS A 79 -16.34 4.13 -0.99
N LYS A 80 -16.50 2.99 -1.66
CA LYS A 80 -17.23 1.85 -1.11
C LYS A 80 -16.40 1.02 -0.13
N LEU A 81 -15.12 0.81 -0.42
CA LEU A 81 -14.30 -0.18 0.30
C LEU A 81 -13.49 0.43 1.45
N ALA A 82 -12.90 1.61 1.26
CA ALA A 82 -12.04 2.19 2.29
C ALA A 82 -12.77 2.40 3.64
N PRO A 83 -14.02 2.88 3.69
CA PRO A 83 -14.74 3.04 4.97
C PRO A 83 -15.05 1.72 5.69
N GLN A 84 -15.03 0.58 4.98
CA GLN A 84 -15.30 -0.71 5.60
C GLN A 84 -14.23 -1.13 6.60
N VAL A 85 -13.02 -0.60 6.49
CA VAL A 85 -11.93 -0.85 7.44
C VAL A 85 -12.31 -0.42 8.85
N ASP A 86 -13.13 0.63 8.99
CA ASP A 86 -13.59 1.14 10.29
C ASP A 86 -14.49 0.15 11.06
N ASN A 87 -14.97 -0.90 10.40
CA ASN A 87 -15.68 -2.00 11.06
C ASN A 87 -14.73 -2.96 11.81
N PHE A 88 -13.45 -2.90 11.54
CA PHE A 88 -12.45 -3.86 12.04
C PHE A 88 -11.44 -3.22 13.00
N ILE A 89 -11.21 -1.91 12.90
CA ILE A 89 -10.21 -1.18 13.68
C ILE A 89 -10.84 -0.07 14.53
N ASN A 90 -10.22 0.22 15.66
CA ASN A 90 -10.51 1.43 16.42
C ASN A 90 -9.49 2.52 16.10
N ARG A 91 -9.81 3.43 15.19
CA ARG A 91 -8.89 4.49 14.73
C ARG A 91 -8.20 5.28 15.82
N LYS A 92 -8.85 5.46 16.98
CA LYS A 92 -8.27 6.20 18.12
C LYS A 92 -7.09 5.46 18.77
N MET A 93 -7.03 4.15 18.55
CA MET A 93 -5.99 3.26 19.09
C MET A 93 -4.99 2.85 18.01
N CYS A 94 -5.13 3.35 16.77
CA CYS A 94 -4.34 2.95 15.63
C CYS A 94 -3.22 3.94 15.33
N GLU A 95 -2.06 3.38 15.00
CA GLU A 95 -0.94 4.05 14.34
C GLU A 95 -0.81 3.49 12.92
N PHE A 96 -0.90 4.36 11.91
CA PHE A 96 -0.77 3.98 10.51
C PHE A 96 0.67 4.17 10.03
N GLU A 97 1.09 3.37 9.03
CA GLU A 97 2.43 3.42 8.45
C GLU A 97 3.53 3.37 9.53
N HIS A 98 3.33 2.49 10.53
CA HIS A 98 4.27 2.34 11.64
C HIS A 98 5.64 1.87 11.14
N LEU A 99 6.65 2.71 11.34
CA LEU A 99 8.02 2.44 10.91
C LEU A 99 8.69 1.41 11.82
N LEU A 100 9.15 0.32 11.21
CA LEU A 100 10.07 -0.62 11.82
C LEU A 100 11.44 -0.48 11.18
N GLU A 101 12.44 -0.12 11.95
CA GLU A 101 13.82 -0.04 11.45
C GLU A 101 14.84 -0.51 12.48
N ASN A 102 15.93 -1.03 11.96
CA ASN A 102 17.16 -1.29 12.68
C ASN A 102 18.35 -0.94 11.75
N GLU A 103 19.57 -1.25 12.16
CA GLU A 103 20.78 -0.91 11.38
C GLU A 103 20.79 -1.49 9.95
N GLN A 104 20.07 -2.56 9.69
CA GLN A 104 20.10 -3.29 8.42
C GLN A 104 18.76 -3.30 7.68
N PHE A 105 17.63 -3.22 8.40
CA PHE A 105 16.31 -3.38 7.83
C PHE A 105 15.40 -2.18 8.11
N LYS A 106 14.59 -1.85 7.13
CA LYS A 106 13.53 -0.85 7.21
C LYS A 106 12.25 -1.37 6.57
N GLY A 107 11.13 -1.19 7.24
CA GLY A 107 9.82 -1.56 6.73
C GLY A 107 8.72 -0.74 7.42
N TYR A 108 7.52 -0.86 6.90
CA TYR A 108 6.33 -0.21 7.45
C TYR A 108 5.26 -1.26 7.69
N ILE A 109 4.54 -1.11 8.80
CA ILE A 109 3.31 -1.84 9.09
C ILE A 109 2.15 -0.90 8.75
N ASP A 110 1.20 -1.37 7.94
CA ASP A 110 0.09 -0.54 7.47
C ASP A 110 -0.73 0.05 8.63
N CYS A 111 -1.03 -0.77 9.64
CA CYS A 111 -1.74 -0.31 10.83
C CYS A 111 -1.39 -1.17 12.06
N VAL A 112 -1.07 -0.49 13.16
CA VAL A 112 -0.89 -1.09 14.49
C VAL A 112 -1.97 -0.55 15.41
N GLU A 113 -2.86 -1.40 15.91
CA GLU A 113 -3.87 -1.06 16.89
C GLU A 113 -3.39 -1.46 18.29
N HIS A 114 -3.23 -0.49 19.18
CA HIS A 114 -2.82 -0.70 20.57
C HIS A 114 -4.03 -1.11 21.42
N LEU A 115 -4.05 -2.34 21.92
CA LEU A 115 -5.13 -2.84 22.78
C LEU A 115 -4.89 -2.47 24.24
N ASP A 116 -3.66 -2.62 24.69
CA ASP A 116 -3.17 -2.26 26.02
C ASP A 116 -1.63 -2.09 25.97
N ASP A 117 -0.98 -1.90 27.13
CA ASP A 117 0.47 -1.66 27.22
C ASP A 117 1.34 -2.83 26.75
N LYS A 118 0.75 -4.01 26.53
CA LYS A 118 1.47 -5.24 26.17
C LYS A 118 0.97 -5.92 24.88
N HIS A 119 -0.21 -5.54 24.40
CA HIS A 119 -0.88 -6.21 23.30
C HIS A 119 -1.20 -5.23 22.19
N VAL A 120 -0.85 -5.63 20.98
CA VAL A 120 -1.18 -4.91 19.75
C VAL A 120 -1.81 -5.87 18.75
N LYS A 121 -2.65 -5.33 17.86
CA LYS A 121 -3.06 -6.00 16.62
C LYS A 121 -2.38 -5.33 15.45
N ILE A 122 -1.92 -6.15 14.52
CA ILE A 122 -1.27 -5.70 13.29
C ILE A 122 -2.19 -6.01 12.12
N TYR A 123 -2.43 -5.02 11.28
CA TYR A 123 -3.22 -5.14 10.07
C TYR A 123 -2.36 -4.81 8.86
N ASP A 124 -2.48 -5.64 7.83
CA ASP A 124 -1.88 -5.45 6.52
C ASP A 124 -3.03 -5.36 5.51
N PHE A 125 -3.16 -4.21 4.84
CA PHE A 125 -4.26 -3.95 3.93
C PHE A 125 -3.88 -4.34 2.51
N LYS A 126 -4.68 -5.21 1.90
CA LYS A 126 -4.48 -5.64 0.51
C LYS A 126 -5.68 -5.28 -0.34
N TYR A 127 -5.45 -4.47 -1.35
CA TYR A 127 -6.42 -4.19 -2.39
C TYR A 127 -6.14 -5.08 -3.60
N SER A 128 -7.03 -6.03 -3.87
CA SER A 128 -6.84 -7.01 -4.93
C SER A 128 -8.18 -7.43 -5.53
N ASN A 129 -8.18 -7.67 -6.85
CA ASN A 129 -9.31 -8.30 -7.54
C ASN A 129 -9.42 -9.80 -7.24
N ASN A 130 -8.40 -10.41 -6.65
CA ASN A 130 -8.37 -11.82 -6.28
C ASN A 130 -7.98 -11.98 -4.81
N ALA A 131 -8.95 -11.73 -3.92
CA ALA A 131 -8.76 -11.84 -2.47
C ALA A 131 -8.42 -13.26 -1.99
N GLU A 132 -8.78 -14.29 -2.76
CA GLU A 132 -8.48 -15.70 -2.43
C GLU A 132 -6.97 -15.96 -2.32
N ASN A 133 -6.15 -15.25 -3.10
CA ASN A 133 -4.70 -15.39 -3.06
C ASN A 133 -4.07 -14.98 -1.70
N TYR A 134 -4.83 -14.28 -0.86
CA TYR A 134 -4.36 -13.81 0.46
C TYR A 134 -4.99 -14.57 1.63
N LYS A 135 -5.91 -15.49 1.35
CA LYS A 135 -6.39 -16.41 2.39
C LYS A 135 -5.28 -17.41 2.67
N LYS A 136 -4.72 -17.34 3.88
CA LYS A 136 -3.84 -18.42 4.34
C LYS A 136 -4.69 -19.68 4.51
N SER A 137 -4.24 -20.78 3.95
CA SER A 137 -4.67 -22.11 4.41
C SER A 137 -4.13 -22.27 5.83
N ASP A 138 -5.01 -22.37 6.80
CA ASP A 138 -4.68 -22.78 8.16
C ASP A 138 -4.09 -24.18 8.17
#